data_7d0d529af79d7a49054a20e9e5600bb5
#
_entry.id   7d0d529af79d7a49054a20e9e5600bb5
#
_cell.length_a   1.000
_cell.length_b   1.000
_cell.length_c   1.000
_cell.angle_alpha   90.00
_cell.angle_beta   90.00
_cell.angle_gamma   90.00
#
_symmetry.space_group_name_H-M   'P 1'
#
loop_
_entity.id
_entity.type
_entity.pdbx_description
1 polymer ?
#
loop_
_entity_poly.entity_id
_entity_poly.type
_entity_poly.pdbx_seq_one_letter_code
_entity_poly.pdbx_strand_id
1 'polypeptide(L)'
;ASVLTNGSVEIVVETDPTTTEVCSYQIERKFNSSDEWLPILAPQSSTMGISLTFIDNSVDTDAKSYTYRCVMINDCGAEGGVSNIGSTIFLQGWQSDDPEAFLNNLIWSHYEEFPQGVGSYELLRSSSRNDPASPLTTLPGNVNYAEDYVGDLIKEPGDFCYTVIALENNTSTGLNGAKSNRVCLTEEPLIWIPTAFTPNGDL
;
A
#
# COMPACT_ATOMS: atom_id res chain seq x y z
N ALA A 1 -4.99 1.12 8.09
CA ALA A 1 -5.63 0.67 6.85
C ALA A 1 -4.59 -0.01 5.95
N SER A 2 -4.99 -1.02 5.21
CA SER A 2 -4.09 -1.84 4.38
C SER A 2 -4.73 -2.13 3.03
N VAL A 3 -3.96 -2.01 1.93
CA VAL A 3 -4.46 -2.32 0.59
C VAL A 3 -4.37 -3.84 0.35
N LEU A 4 -5.48 -4.43 -0.10
CA LEU A 4 -5.56 -5.84 -0.46
C LEU A 4 -5.14 -6.06 -1.92
N THR A 5 -4.88 -7.30 -2.30
CA THR A 5 -4.41 -7.67 -3.64
C THR A 5 -5.39 -7.34 -4.77
N ASN A 6 -6.66 -7.19 -4.45
CA ASN A 6 -7.72 -6.78 -5.39
C ASN A 6 -7.93 -5.26 -5.46
N GLY A 7 -7.09 -4.46 -4.79
CA GLY A 7 -7.18 -2.99 -4.75
C GLY A 7 -8.18 -2.43 -3.73
N SER A 8 -8.95 -3.26 -3.04
CA SER A 8 -9.79 -2.81 -1.93
C SER A 8 -8.95 -2.48 -0.69
N VAL A 9 -9.54 -1.76 0.26
CA VAL A 9 -8.87 -1.40 1.51
C VAL A 9 -9.51 -2.14 2.67
N GLU A 10 -8.68 -2.82 3.45
CA GLU A 10 -9.05 -3.40 4.73
C GLU A 10 -8.78 -2.40 5.85
N ILE A 11 -9.78 -2.14 6.67
CA ILE A 11 -9.74 -1.29 7.86
C ILE A 11 -10.00 -2.17 9.07
N VAL A 12 -9.01 -2.31 9.94
CA VAL A 12 -9.15 -3.02 11.22
C VAL A 12 -9.31 -1.99 12.32
N VAL A 13 -10.38 -2.13 13.10
CA VAL A 13 -10.68 -1.28 14.25
C VAL A 13 -10.63 -2.15 15.50
N GLU A 14 -9.75 -1.80 16.42
CA GLU A 14 -9.70 -2.42 17.73
C GLU A 14 -10.52 -1.59 18.71
N THR A 15 -11.48 -2.22 19.37
CA THR A 15 -12.34 -1.57 20.35
C THR A 15 -11.74 -1.70 21.75
N ASP A 16 -11.92 -0.68 22.59
CA ASP A 16 -11.51 -0.73 23.98
C ASP A 16 -12.28 -1.84 24.72
N PRO A 17 -11.60 -2.85 25.28
CA PRO A 17 -12.25 -3.95 25.99
C PRO A 17 -12.96 -3.51 27.29
N THR A 18 -12.72 -2.29 27.75
CA THR A 18 -13.36 -1.73 28.95
C THR A 18 -14.69 -1.03 28.66
N THR A 19 -15.02 -0.83 27.37
CA THR A 19 -16.31 -0.23 26.96
C THR A 19 -17.44 -1.19 27.29
N THR A 20 -18.39 -0.76 28.12
CA THR A 20 -19.50 -1.58 28.61
C THR A 20 -20.83 -1.34 27.85
N GLU A 21 -20.84 -0.37 26.93
CA GLU A 21 -22.04 0.01 26.20
C GLU A 21 -22.13 -0.68 24.85
N VAL A 22 -23.33 -1.02 24.44
CA VAL A 22 -23.60 -1.48 23.06
C VAL A 22 -23.56 -0.27 22.16
N CYS A 23 -22.64 -0.27 21.21
CA CYS A 23 -22.46 0.82 20.26
C CYS A 23 -22.50 0.28 18.83
N SER A 24 -22.87 1.15 17.92
CA SER A 24 -22.64 0.93 16.50
C SER A 24 -21.37 1.64 16.05
N TYR A 25 -20.67 1.07 15.11
CA TYR A 25 -19.44 1.60 14.53
C TYR A 25 -19.69 1.95 13.07
N GLN A 26 -19.29 3.16 12.69
CA GLN A 26 -19.40 3.67 11.33
C GLN A 26 -18.02 4.04 10.82
N ILE A 27 -17.66 3.54 9.64
CA ILE A 27 -16.42 3.94 8.98
C ILE A 27 -16.68 5.13 8.08
N GLU A 28 -15.84 6.13 8.23
CA GLU A 28 -15.82 7.33 7.41
C GLU A 28 -14.51 7.43 6.67
N ARG A 29 -14.56 7.99 5.48
CA ARG A 29 -13.42 8.18 4.57
C ARG A 29 -13.35 9.61 4.07
N LYS A 30 -12.12 10.11 3.86
CA LYS A 30 -11.84 11.33 3.09
C LYS A 30 -10.66 11.12 2.15
N PHE A 31 -10.55 11.97 1.13
CA PHE A 31 -9.49 11.89 0.12
C PHE A 31 -8.30 12.81 0.45
N ASN A 32 -8.58 14.01 0.97
CA ASN A 32 -7.59 15.02 1.30
C ASN A 32 -7.86 15.58 2.70
N SER A 33 -6.87 16.26 3.26
CA SER A 33 -6.99 16.87 4.60
C SER A 33 -8.11 17.91 4.72
N SER A 34 -8.48 18.55 3.61
CA SER A 34 -9.54 19.57 3.53
C SER A 34 -10.93 19.00 3.22
N ASP A 35 -11.01 17.71 2.83
CA ASP A 35 -12.28 17.09 2.47
C ASP A 35 -13.13 16.78 3.72
N GLU A 36 -14.44 16.73 3.52
CA GLU A 36 -15.35 16.26 4.56
C GLU A 36 -15.24 14.75 4.75
N TRP A 37 -15.53 14.29 5.97
CA TRP A 37 -15.65 12.89 6.27
C TRP A 37 -16.98 12.36 5.72
N LEU A 38 -16.90 11.33 4.89
CA LEU A 38 -18.05 10.69 4.26
C LEU A 38 -18.20 9.27 4.80
N PRO A 39 -19.38 8.91 5.33
CA PRO A 39 -19.66 7.54 5.74
C PRO A 39 -19.65 6.63 4.51
N ILE A 40 -18.90 5.52 4.59
CA ILE A 40 -18.76 4.56 3.49
C ILE A 40 -19.55 3.27 3.72
N LEU A 41 -19.90 3.00 4.98
CA LEU A 41 -20.68 1.84 5.40
C LEU A 41 -21.75 2.26 6.37
N ALA A 42 -22.88 1.55 6.35
CA ALA A 42 -23.90 1.70 7.38
C ALA A 42 -23.31 1.31 8.75
N PRO A 43 -23.74 1.96 9.84
CA PRO A 43 -23.32 1.60 11.17
C PRO A 43 -23.54 0.12 11.47
N GLN A 44 -22.53 -0.55 12.00
CA GLN A 44 -22.61 -1.96 12.40
C GLN A 44 -22.53 -2.07 13.90
N SER A 45 -23.50 -2.75 14.49
CA SER A 45 -23.49 -3.05 15.92
C SER A 45 -22.43 -4.08 16.25
N SER A 46 -21.69 -3.87 17.31
CA SER A 46 -20.70 -4.82 17.82
C SER A 46 -20.84 -4.96 19.32
N THR A 47 -20.54 -6.17 19.79
CA THR A 47 -20.31 -6.45 21.21
C THR A 47 -18.86 -6.17 21.55
N MET A 48 -18.59 -5.76 22.78
CA MET A 48 -17.33 -5.31 23.33
C MET A 48 -16.13 -6.22 23.09
N GLY A 49 -14.94 -5.59 23.00
CA GLY A 49 -13.65 -6.29 23.04
C GLY A 49 -13.30 -7.10 21.79
N ILE A 50 -13.91 -6.78 20.66
CA ILE A 50 -13.73 -7.50 19.40
C ILE A 50 -13.05 -6.57 18.39
N SER A 51 -12.04 -7.09 17.70
CA SER A 51 -11.51 -6.47 16.50
C SER A 51 -12.56 -6.53 15.39
N LEU A 52 -12.87 -5.37 14.80
CA LEU A 52 -13.81 -5.25 13.68
C LEU A 52 -13.03 -5.04 12.39
N THR A 53 -13.38 -5.78 11.36
CA THR A 53 -12.78 -5.64 10.03
C THR A 53 -13.81 -5.13 9.04
N PHE A 54 -13.47 -4.06 8.34
CA PHE A 54 -14.28 -3.45 7.28
C PHE A 54 -13.51 -3.48 5.97
N ILE A 55 -14.22 -3.67 4.86
CA ILE A 55 -13.63 -3.66 3.52
C ILE A 55 -14.27 -2.54 2.70
N ASP A 56 -13.44 -1.63 2.20
CA ASP A 56 -13.84 -0.62 1.24
C ASP A 56 -13.46 -1.05 -0.17
N ASN A 57 -14.48 -1.37 -0.97
CA ASN A 57 -14.33 -1.77 -2.37
C ASN A 57 -14.56 -0.60 -3.35
N SER A 58 -14.89 0.60 -2.83
CA SER A 58 -15.24 1.77 -3.64
C SER A 58 -14.08 2.75 -3.80
N VAL A 59 -12.85 2.21 -3.89
CA VAL A 59 -11.59 2.96 -3.93
C VAL A 59 -10.79 2.61 -5.18
N ASP A 60 -9.95 3.57 -5.61
CA ASP A 60 -8.90 3.37 -6.60
C ASP A 60 -7.56 3.65 -5.92
N THR A 61 -6.98 2.61 -5.33
CA THR A 61 -5.73 2.71 -4.57
C THR A 61 -4.50 2.90 -5.46
N ASP A 62 -4.63 2.68 -6.77
CA ASP A 62 -3.56 2.94 -7.74
C ASP A 62 -3.51 4.42 -8.15
N ALA A 63 -4.60 5.18 -7.91
CA ALA A 63 -4.66 6.60 -8.22
C ALA A 63 -4.25 7.50 -7.04
N LYS A 64 -4.53 7.07 -5.78
CA LYS A 64 -4.31 7.91 -4.60
C LYS A 64 -4.39 7.14 -3.28
N SER A 65 -3.94 7.79 -2.20
CA SER A 65 -4.17 7.31 -0.83
C SER A 65 -5.57 7.69 -0.33
N TYR A 66 -6.04 6.96 0.68
CA TYR A 66 -7.31 7.17 1.35
C TYR A 66 -7.10 7.21 2.86
N THR A 67 -7.85 8.05 3.53
CA THR A 67 -7.78 8.24 4.97
C THR A 67 -9.12 7.87 5.59
N TYR A 68 -9.08 7.09 6.67
CA TYR A 68 -10.23 6.53 7.35
C TYR A 68 -10.24 6.91 8.82
N ARG A 69 -11.43 6.95 9.40
CA ARG A 69 -11.67 6.93 10.83
C ARG A 69 -12.90 6.09 11.15
N CYS A 70 -12.99 5.64 12.37
CA CYS A 70 -14.16 4.97 12.91
C CYS A 70 -14.88 5.91 13.87
N VAL A 71 -16.18 6.05 13.72
CA VAL A 71 -17.03 6.81 14.62
C VAL A 71 -17.89 5.83 15.40
N MET A 72 -17.88 5.95 16.71
CA MET A 72 -18.74 5.20 17.61
C MET A 72 -20.06 5.95 17.76
N ILE A 73 -21.17 5.25 17.55
CA ILE A 73 -22.53 5.78 17.68
C ILE A 73 -23.23 5.04 18.81
N ASN A 74 -23.73 5.78 19.78
CA ASN A 74 -24.47 5.20 20.90
C ASN A 74 -25.90 4.79 20.52
N ASP A 75 -26.61 4.13 21.42
CA ASP A 75 -27.99 3.66 21.20
C ASP A 75 -28.99 4.78 20.91
N CYS A 76 -28.68 6.02 21.27
CA CYS A 76 -29.48 7.19 20.96
C CYS A 76 -29.19 7.80 19.59
N GLY A 77 -28.25 7.23 18.82
CA GLY A 77 -27.83 7.74 17.52
C GLY A 77 -26.86 8.95 17.58
N ALA A 78 -26.33 9.28 18.75
CA ALA A 78 -25.35 10.34 18.90
C ALA A 78 -23.93 9.79 18.80
N GLU A 79 -23.00 10.59 18.24
CA GLU A 79 -21.58 10.26 18.21
C GLU A 79 -21.04 10.21 19.65
N GLY A 80 -20.47 9.06 20.01
CA GLY A 80 -19.88 8.80 21.34
C GLY A 80 -18.37 8.91 21.37
N GLY A 81 -17.71 8.77 20.24
CA GLY A 81 -16.26 8.86 20.14
C GLY A 81 -15.77 8.64 18.72
N VAL A 82 -14.52 9.04 18.46
CA VAL A 82 -13.85 8.89 17.16
C VAL A 82 -12.51 8.22 17.38
N SER A 83 -12.16 7.26 16.51
CA SER A 83 -10.85 6.59 16.53
C SER A 83 -9.72 7.54 16.13
N ASN A 84 -8.49 7.07 16.31
CA ASN A 84 -7.37 7.60 15.54
C ASN A 84 -7.63 7.43 14.03
N ILE A 85 -6.83 8.11 13.23
CA ILE A 85 -6.89 8.07 11.77
C ILE A 85 -6.07 6.88 11.27
N GLY A 86 -6.52 6.23 10.18
CA GLY A 86 -5.78 5.21 9.47
C GLY A 86 -5.70 5.54 7.99
N SER A 87 -4.49 5.71 7.43
CA SER A 87 -4.30 6.01 6.02
C SER A 87 -3.76 4.80 5.24
N THR A 88 -3.96 4.79 3.92
CA THR A 88 -3.29 3.82 3.04
C THR A 88 -1.94 4.37 2.60
N ILE A 89 -0.96 3.48 2.42
CA ILE A 89 0.31 3.83 1.79
C ILE A 89 0.08 3.90 0.28
N PHE A 90 0.48 5.02 -0.35
CA PHE A 90 0.43 5.19 -1.79
C PHE A 90 1.83 5.04 -2.36
N LEU A 91 2.06 3.94 -3.07
CA LEU A 91 3.30 3.63 -3.77
C LEU A 91 3.20 4.10 -5.22
N GLN A 92 4.22 4.79 -5.69
CA GLN A 92 4.43 5.18 -7.07
C GLN A 92 5.77 4.65 -7.56
N GLY A 93 5.86 4.36 -8.86
CA GLY A 93 7.10 3.89 -9.46
C GLY A 93 7.23 4.37 -10.90
N TRP A 94 8.47 4.55 -11.35
CA TRP A 94 8.80 4.89 -12.72
C TRP A 94 10.19 4.35 -13.07
N GLN A 95 10.42 4.11 -14.35
CA GLN A 95 11.72 3.72 -14.87
C GLN A 95 12.66 4.91 -14.94
N SER A 96 13.96 4.68 -14.88
CA SER A 96 14.96 5.72 -15.15
C SER A 96 14.76 6.30 -16.56
N ASP A 97 15.04 7.60 -16.70
CA ASP A 97 15.04 8.27 -18.01
C ASP A 97 16.16 7.72 -18.94
N ASP A 98 17.19 7.12 -18.37
CA ASP A 98 18.21 6.38 -19.09
C ASP A 98 17.78 4.90 -19.21
N PRO A 99 17.37 4.43 -20.40
CA PRO A 99 16.93 3.05 -20.58
C PRO A 99 18.06 2.02 -20.41
N GLU A 100 19.33 2.44 -20.51
CA GLU A 100 20.47 1.56 -20.28
C GLU A 100 20.77 1.37 -18.78
N ALA A 101 20.19 2.19 -17.91
CA ALA A 101 20.36 2.08 -16.48
C ALA A 101 19.61 0.88 -15.88
N PHE A 102 18.51 0.41 -16.51
CA PHE A 102 17.64 -0.66 -16.01
C PHE A 102 17.26 -0.47 -14.54
N LEU A 103 16.89 0.77 -14.19
CA LEU A 103 16.68 1.19 -12.82
C LEU A 103 15.21 1.57 -12.61
N ASN A 104 14.55 0.90 -11.70
CA ASN A 104 13.21 1.22 -11.24
C ASN A 104 13.27 2.10 -10.00
N ASN A 105 12.68 3.27 -10.08
CA ASN A 105 12.57 4.24 -9.00
C ASN A 105 11.22 4.09 -8.32
N LEU A 106 11.22 4.07 -7.00
CA LEU A 106 10.03 3.86 -6.18
C LEU A 106 9.97 4.93 -5.09
N ILE A 107 8.78 5.52 -4.90
CA ILE A 107 8.50 6.44 -3.81
C ILE A 107 7.14 6.11 -3.20
N TRP A 108 7.00 6.28 -1.90
CA TRP A 108 5.73 6.05 -1.21
C TRP A 108 5.43 7.12 -0.17
N SER A 109 4.15 7.26 0.17
CA SER A 109 3.74 8.13 1.26
C SER A 109 4.20 7.57 2.60
N HIS A 110 4.72 8.44 3.49
CA HIS A 110 5.00 8.02 4.85
C HIS A 110 3.73 7.52 5.54
N TYR A 111 3.88 6.47 6.34
CA TYR A 111 2.82 5.95 7.18
C TYR A 111 3.00 6.50 8.61
N GLU A 112 2.01 7.23 9.11
CA GLU A 112 2.10 7.95 10.39
C GLU A 112 1.18 7.37 11.47
N GLU A 113 0.40 6.35 11.15
CA GLU A 113 -0.74 5.91 11.95
C GLU A 113 -0.38 4.89 13.04
N PHE A 114 0.85 4.39 13.07
CA PHE A 114 1.28 3.50 14.14
C PHE A 114 1.57 4.28 15.42
N PRO A 115 1.02 3.86 16.59
CA PRO A 115 1.26 4.55 17.86
C PRO A 115 2.73 4.68 18.25
N GLN A 116 3.56 3.70 17.85
CA GLN A 116 5.01 3.68 18.12
C GLN A 116 5.83 4.13 16.90
N GLY A 117 5.16 4.64 15.85
CA GLY A 117 5.78 5.01 14.61
C GLY A 117 6.22 3.80 13.76
N VAL A 118 6.67 4.08 12.54
CA VAL A 118 7.19 3.06 11.63
C VAL A 118 8.63 2.73 12.01
N GLY A 119 8.90 1.46 12.32
CA GLY A 119 10.25 0.94 12.56
C GLY A 119 10.99 0.67 11.26
N SER A 120 10.31 0.10 10.27
CA SER A 120 10.88 -0.21 8.96
C SER A 120 9.82 -0.30 7.87
N TYR A 121 10.27 -0.16 6.64
CA TYR A 121 9.51 -0.51 5.44
C TYR A 121 10.13 -1.76 4.80
N GLU A 122 9.31 -2.74 4.51
CA GLU A 122 9.69 -3.91 3.73
C GLU A 122 9.24 -3.69 2.29
N LEU A 123 10.20 -3.60 1.36
CA LEU A 123 9.94 -3.53 -0.07
C LEU A 123 9.91 -4.94 -0.63
N LEU A 124 8.80 -5.28 -1.27
CA LEU A 124 8.58 -6.56 -1.93
C LEU A 124 8.62 -6.39 -3.44
N ARG A 125 9.13 -7.40 -4.15
CA ARG A 125 9.15 -7.47 -5.61
C ARG A 125 8.62 -8.81 -6.11
N SER A 126 7.92 -8.79 -7.24
CA SER A 126 7.66 -9.98 -8.07
C SER A 126 8.10 -9.73 -9.52
N SER A 127 8.46 -10.79 -10.23
CA SER A 127 8.92 -10.73 -11.62
C SER A 127 7.77 -10.83 -12.63
N SER A 128 6.53 -10.82 -12.18
CA SER A 128 5.34 -10.86 -13.03
C SER A 128 4.13 -10.33 -12.25
N ARG A 129 3.11 -9.90 -13.00
CA ARG A 129 1.83 -9.43 -12.42
C ARG A 129 1.10 -10.49 -11.62
N ASN A 130 1.32 -11.76 -11.95
CA ASN A 130 0.58 -12.88 -11.38
C ASN A 130 1.35 -13.61 -10.27
N ASP A 131 2.66 -13.35 -10.15
CA ASP A 131 3.49 -14.02 -9.16
C ASP A 131 3.36 -13.38 -7.78
N PRO A 132 3.50 -14.15 -6.72
CA PRO A 132 3.59 -13.62 -5.38
C PRO A 132 4.87 -12.79 -5.24
N ALA A 133 4.76 -11.66 -4.54
CA ALA A 133 5.91 -10.84 -4.25
C ALA A 133 6.76 -11.46 -3.14
N SER A 134 8.08 -11.31 -3.25
CA SER A 134 9.07 -11.73 -2.26
C SER A 134 9.81 -10.52 -1.69
N PRO A 135 10.30 -10.57 -0.44
CA PRO A 135 11.10 -9.50 0.13
C PRO A 135 12.33 -9.18 -0.74
N LEU A 136 12.46 -7.92 -1.11
CA LEU A 136 13.62 -7.39 -1.83
C LEU A 136 14.62 -6.77 -0.86
N THR A 137 14.14 -5.86 -0.02
CA THR A 137 14.95 -5.16 0.98
C THR A 137 14.10 -4.61 2.11
N THR A 138 14.75 -4.32 3.24
CA THR A 138 14.16 -3.64 4.38
C THR A 138 14.84 -2.30 4.57
N LEU A 139 14.05 -1.24 4.70
CA LEU A 139 14.51 0.14 4.81
C LEU A 139 14.08 0.72 6.16
N PRO A 140 14.86 1.66 6.73
CA PRO A 140 14.46 2.35 7.96
C PRO A 140 13.11 3.08 7.82
N GLY A 141 12.38 3.21 8.92
CA GLY A 141 11.04 3.82 8.94
C GLY A 141 10.96 5.31 8.53
N ASN A 142 12.09 5.99 8.45
CA ASN A 142 12.20 7.36 7.94
C ASN A 142 12.53 7.46 6.45
N VAL A 143 12.67 6.33 5.75
CA VAL A 143 12.98 6.27 4.31
C VAL A 143 11.70 5.96 3.55
N ASN A 144 11.43 6.72 2.49
CA ASN A 144 10.24 6.55 1.64
C ASN A 144 10.58 6.49 0.15
N TYR A 145 11.81 6.12 -0.18
CA TYR A 145 12.33 6.01 -1.53
C TYR A 145 13.26 4.80 -1.65
N ALA A 146 13.24 4.16 -2.80
CA ALA A 146 14.16 3.08 -3.15
C ALA A 146 14.41 3.04 -4.65
N GLU A 147 15.55 2.45 -5.03
CA GLU A 147 15.91 2.11 -6.39
C GLU A 147 16.13 0.60 -6.48
N ASP A 148 15.67 0.01 -7.59
CA ASP A 148 15.89 -1.42 -7.87
C ASP A 148 16.52 -1.58 -9.26
N TYR A 149 17.74 -2.09 -9.30
CA TYR A 149 18.42 -2.45 -10.54
C TYR A 149 17.95 -3.84 -11.01
N VAL A 150 17.36 -3.89 -12.21
CA VAL A 150 16.77 -5.11 -12.75
C VAL A 150 17.49 -5.65 -13.99
N GLY A 151 18.58 -5.02 -14.42
CA GLY A 151 19.29 -5.37 -15.65
C GLY A 151 19.72 -6.83 -15.76
N ASP A 152 20.17 -7.44 -14.66
CA ASP A 152 20.58 -8.85 -14.62
C ASP A 152 19.39 -9.83 -14.71
N LEU A 153 18.17 -9.34 -14.55
CA LEU A 153 16.94 -10.14 -14.50
C LEU A 153 16.18 -10.12 -15.82
N ILE A 154 16.47 -9.16 -16.71
CA ILE A 154 15.78 -8.97 -17.98
C ILE A 154 16.35 -9.95 -19.00
N LYS A 155 15.70 -11.08 -19.18
CA LYS A 155 16.00 -12.06 -20.26
C LYS A 155 15.02 -11.95 -21.41
N GLU A 156 13.81 -11.52 -21.09
CA GLU A 156 12.67 -11.30 -22.00
C GLU A 156 11.89 -10.09 -21.42
N PRO A 157 11.03 -9.41 -22.22
CA PRO A 157 10.15 -8.38 -21.69
C PRO A 157 9.39 -8.89 -20.47
N GLY A 158 9.43 -8.15 -19.38
CA GLY A 158 8.85 -8.60 -18.12
C GLY A 158 8.36 -7.46 -17.25
N ASP A 159 7.35 -7.77 -16.44
CA ASP A 159 6.82 -6.86 -15.45
C ASP A 159 7.54 -7.07 -14.10
N PHE A 160 8.06 -6.00 -13.54
CA PHE A 160 8.51 -5.96 -12.15
C PHE A 160 7.46 -5.24 -11.31
N CYS A 161 6.86 -5.96 -10.37
CA CYS A 161 5.80 -5.41 -9.56
C CYS A 161 6.26 -5.27 -8.11
N TYR A 162 5.95 -4.12 -7.52
CA TYR A 162 6.40 -3.72 -6.21
C TYR A 162 5.25 -3.46 -5.24
N THR A 163 5.49 -3.73 -3.99
CA THR A 163 4.59 -3.44 -2.88
C THR A 163 5.44 -3.09 -1.65
N VAL A 164 4.99 -2.13 -0.86
CA VAL A 164 5.64 -1.72 0.39
C VAL A 164 4.77 -2.13 1.56
N ILE A 165 5.38 -2.61 2.63
CA ILE A 165 4.74 -2.88 3.91
C ILE A 165 5.43 -2.04 4.97
N ALA A 166 4.69 -1.16 5.64
CA ALA A 166 5.16 -0.49 6.85
C ALA A 166 5.02 -1.43 8.04
N LEU A 167 6.07 -1.57 8.82
CA LEU A 167 6.10 -2.35 10.05
C LEU A 167 6.26 -1.42 11.26
N GLU A 168 5.45 -1.62 12.29
CA GLU A 168 5.51 -0.81 13.49
C GLU A 168 6.84 -1.00 14.24
N ASN A 169 7.32 0.06 14.88
CA ASN A 169 8.59 0.07 15.62
C ASN A 169 8.60 -0.91 16.82
N ASN A 170 7.43 -1.23 17.36
CA ASN A 170 7.29 -2.20 18.43
C ASN A 170 6.06 -3.08 18.19
N THR A 171 6.29 -4.36 17.97
CA THR A 171 5.24 -5.35 17.63
C THR A 171 4.30 -5.70 18.79
N SER A 172 4.37 -5.02 19.92
CA SER A 172 3.52 -5.28 21.10
C SER A 172 2.04 -4.98 20.87
N THR A 173 1.70 -4.23 19.81
CA THR A 173 0.31 -3.88 19.48
C THR A 173 -0.42 -4.95 18.68
N GLY A 174 0.27 -5.97 18.15
CA GLY A 174 -0.34 -7.02 17.33
C GLY A 174 -0.73 -6.59 15.93
N LEU A 175 -0.46 -5.35 15.52
CA LEU A 175 -0.74 -4.84 14.17
C LEU A 175 0.29 -5.42 13.19
N ASN A 176 -0.20 -6.16 12.20
CA ASN A 176 0.63 -6.92 11.24
C ASN A 176 1.19 -6.08 10.08
N GLY A 177 1.31 -4.78 10.25
CA GLY A 177 1.80 -3.87 9.22
C GLY A 177 0.70 -3.33 8.29
N ALA A 178 1.01 -2.22 7.61
CA ALA A 178 0.17 -1.59 6.62
C ALA A 178 0.77 -1.78 5.23
N LYS A 179 -0.05 -2.23 4.28
CA LYS A 179 0.38 -2.56 2.93
C LYS A 179 -0.06 -1.50 1.92
N SER A 180 0.82 -1.15 0.98
CA SER A 180 0.55 -0.23 -0.14
C SER A 180 -0.25 -0.88 -1.27
N ASN A 181 -0.69 -0.06 -2.24
CA ASN A 181 -1.03 -0.52 -3.57
C ASN A 181 0.16 -1.23 -4.23
N ARG A 182 -0.10 -1.90 -5.36
CA ARG A 182 0.91 -2.59 -6.16
C ARG A 182 1.19 -1.80 -7.43
N VAL A 183 2.46 -1.47 -7.67
CA VAL A 183 2.93 -0.81 -8.90
C VAL A 183 3.69 -1.80 -9.74
N CYS A 184 3.38 -1.88 -11.04
CA CYS A 184 4.09 -2.74 -11.98
C CYS A 184 4.71 -1.89 -13.11
N LEU A 185 6.00 -2.08 -13.33
CA LEU A 185 6.78 -1.45 -14.39
C LEU A 185 7.21 -2.53 -15.38
N THR A 186 7.02 -2.25 -16.67
CA THR A 186 7.37 -3.19 -17.74
C THR A 186 8.72 -2.81 -18.32
N GLU A 187 9.70 -3.71 -18.19
CA GLU A 187 11.02 -3.54 -18.75
C GLU A 187 11.12 -4.28 -20.10
N GLU A 188 11.68 -3.61 -21.09
CA GLU A 188 11.95 -4.18 -22.39
C GLU A 188 13.46 -4.43 -22.56
N PRO A 189 13.87 -5.59 -23.08
CA PRO A 189 15.28 -5.83 -23.35
C PRO A 189 15.79 -4.90 -24.46
N LEU A 190 16.95 -4.32 -24.27
CA LEU A 190 17.61 -3.53 -25.31
C LEU A 190 18.07 -4.46 -26.44
N ILE A 191 17.54 -4.28 -27.63
CA ILE A 191 17.95 -5.00 -28.82
C ILE A 191 18.95 -4.15 -29.58
N TRP A 192 20.21 -4.57 -29.60
CA TRP A 192 21.23 -3.95 -30.41
C TRP A 192 21.18 -4.53 -31.83
N ILE A 193 20.79 -3.73 -32.80
CA ILE A 193 20.87 -4.09 -34.22
C ILE A 193 22.14 -3.49 -34.77
N PRO A 194 23.14 -4.31 -35.21
CA PRO A 194 24.33 -3.78 -35.82
C PRO A 194 23.97 -2.98 -37.08
N THR A 195 24.44 -1.75 -37.18
CA THR A 195 24.18 -0.86 -38.33
C THR A 195 25.04 -1.19 -39.54
N ALA A 196 26.02 -2.11 -39.43
CA ALA A 196 26.90 -2.53 -40.51
C ALA A 196 26.56 -3.95 -40.93
N PHE A 197 25.87 -4.08 -42.07
CA PHE A 197 25.88 -5.29 -42.85
C PHE A 197 27.00 -5.20 -43.87
N THR A 198 28.04 -6.03 -43.76
CA THR A 198 28.90 -6.29 -44.90
C THR A 198 28.11 -7.24 -45.81
N PRO A 199 27.67 -6.80 -47.04
CA PRO A 199 27.16 -7.76 -48.00
C PRO A 199 28.31 -8.71 -48.29
N ASN A 200 28.11 -10.01 -48.02
CA ASN A 200 28.98 -11.04 -48.56
C ASN A 200 28.94 -10.91 -50.07
N GLY A 201 29.98 -10.36 -50.63
CA GLY A 201 30.22 -10.38 -52.05
C GLY A 201 30.70 -11.78 -52.47
N ASP A 202 29.81 -12.73 -52.47
CA ASP A 202 30.02 -14.00 -53.13
C ASP A 202 29.78 -13.77 -54.62
N LEU A 203 30.89 -13.55 -55.36
CA LEU A 203 31.00 -13.68 -56.80
C LEU A 203 31.46 -15.08 -57.15
#